data_32e711ae1043fb3344ffd026b194880c
#
_entry.id   32e711ae1043fb3344ffd026b194880c
#
_cell.length_a   1.000
_cell.length_b   1.000
_cell.length_c   1.000
_cell.angle_alpha   90.00
_cell.angle_beta   90.00
_cell.angle_gamma   90.00
#
_symmetry.space_group_name_H-M   'P 1'
#
loop_
_entity.id
_entity.type
_entity.pdbx_description
1 polymer ?
#
loop_
_entity_poly.entity_id
_entity_poly.type
_entity_poly.pdbx_seq_one_letter_code
_entity_poly.pdbx_strand_id
1 'polypeptide(L)'
;MGFSKIWVHGESTEVGAATITLELLAKARELADVVEVVMVGDADAVAVELGDHGASTVHTIGALNGGLVGPRLASAIAAATGAGDGPNVLLCGTTYDGRDVAGRLSVKLDVPVITNVVDLVVDGDRLIGQEPVFGGTKDVFTGFIGDGPAIFLVRPKSFPAEPSGGPAATVAGLEVGDLGGTGGAMVGKRFVEESSGPRLDEANIVVSGGRGLGDAEKYEMIETLARLVKGAPGASRAVVDAGWVPYAYQVGQTGKVVKPTVYLACGISGATQHLVGMKGSANIIAINKDAEAPIFGIADLGIVGDVHKVLPKLIEALEARA
;
A
#
# COMPACT_ATOMS: atom_id res chain seq x y z
N MET A 1 24.14 -9.88 -12.11
CA MET A 1 24.48 -10.36 -10.75
C MET A 1 23.40 -9.80 -9.85
N GLY A 2 22.71 -10.65 -9.10
CA GLY A 2 21.71 -10.22 -8.12
C GLY A 2 22.35 -9.85 -6.78
N PHE A 3 21.58 -9.25 -5.91
CA PHE A 3 22.00 -9.03 -4.51
C PHE A 3 22.02 -10.36 -3.77
N SER A 4 22.96 -10.52 -2.82
CA SER A 4 23.09 -11.79 -2.11
C SER A 4 21.90 -12.06 -1.18
N LYS A 5 21.34 -11.02 -0.53
CA LYS A 5 20.26 -11.16 0.42
C LYS A 5 19.35 -9.92 0.46
N ILE A 6 18.06 -10.11 0.23
CA ILE A 6 17.03 -9.09 0.43
C ILE A 6 16.10 -9.53 1.55
N TRP A 7 15.83 -8.62 2.48
CA TRP A 7 14.74 -8.78 3.44
C TRP A 7 13.54 -7.94 3.04
N VAL A 8 12.37 -8.54 3.23
CA VAL A 8 11.08 -7.87 3.09
C VAL A 8 10.46 -7.68 4.48
N HIS A 9 10.08 -6.46 4.81
CA HIS A 9 9.24 -6.20 5.97
C HIS A 9 7.87 -6.83 5.74
N GLY A 10 7.58 -7.89 6.45
CA GLY A 10 6.34 -8.65 6.37
C GLY A 10 5.26 -8.04 7.28
N GLU A 11 4.09 -7.86 6.72
CA GLU A 11 2.87 -7.50 7.43
C GLU A 11 1.82 -8.60 7.21
N SER A 12 1.01 -8.87 8.24
CA SER A 12 -0.08 -9.84 8.17
C SER A 12 -1.42 -9.20 8.50
N THR A 13 -2.47 -9.82 8.00
CA THR A 13 -3.87 -9.51 8.29
C THR A 13 -4.51 -10.67 9.05
N GLU A 14 -5.79 -10.57 9.39
CA GLU A 14 -6.54 -11.68 10.00
C GLU A 14 -6.70 -12.91 9.07
N VAL A 15 -6.51 -12.72 7.76
CA VAL A 15 -6.76 -13.76 6.76
C VAL A 15 -5.48 -14.28 6.07
N GLY A 16 -4.31 -13.72 6.36
CA GLY A 16 -3.05 -14.13 5.74
C GLY A 16 -2.02 -12.99 5.66
N ALA A 17 -1.03 -13.12 4.80
CA ALA A 17 -0.06 -12.09 4.54
C ALA A 17 -0.71 -10.84 3.89
N ALA A 18 -0.26 -9.65 4.24
CA ALA A 18 -0.73 -8.44 3.60
C ALA A 18 -0.28 -8.39 2.13
N THR A 19 -1.15 -7.94 1.23
CA THR A 19 -0.87 -7.87 -0.22
C THR A 19 0.46 -7.18 -0.54
N ILE A 20 0.78 -6.09 0.18
CA ILE A 20 2.06 -5.40 -0.01
C ILE A 20 3.27 -6.30 0.27
N THR A 21 3.20 -7.19 1.26
CA THR A 21 4.26 -8.16 1.54
C THR A 21 4.47 -9.09 0.36
N LEU A 22 3.40 -9.60 -0.22
CA LEU A 22 3.43 -10.50 -1.38
C LEU A 22 3.96 -9.80 -2.64
N GLU A 23 3.56 -8.54 -2.87
CA GLU A 23 4.08 -7.69 -3.93
C GLU A 23 5.62 -7.50 -3.83
N LEU A 24 6.09 -7.20 -2.61
CA LEU A 24 7.52 -7.01 -2.35
C LEU A 24 8.32 -8.31 -2.51
N LEU A 25 7.76 -9.45 -2.11
CA LEU A 25 8.39 -10.77 -2.33
C LEU A 25 8.51 -11.08 -3.82
N ALA A 26 7.44 -10.84 -4.59
CA ALA A 26 7.45 -11.03 -6.04
C ALA A 26 8.57 -10.21 -6.70
N LYS A 27 8.77 -8.95 -6.29
CA LYS A 27 9.87 -8.12 -6.81
C LYS A 27 11.24 -8.55 -6.28
N ALA A 28 11.35 -8.89 -5.00
CA ALA A 28 12.63 -9.25 -4.37
C ALA A 28 13.28 -10.49 -5.01
N ARG A 29 12.49 -11.51 -5.36
CA ARG A 29 12.99 -12.74 -6.01
C ARG A 29 13.56 -12.52 -7.43
N GLU A 30 13.17 -11.40 -8.09
CA GLU A 30 13.79 -11.00 -9.35
C GLU A 30 15.18 -10.38 -9.15
N LEU A 31 15.45 -9.87 -7.95
CA LEU A 31 16.62 -9.04 -7.64
C LEU A 31 17.69 -9.78 -6.85
N ALA A 32 17.35 -10.84 -6.12
CA ALA A 32 18.26 -11.56 -5.23
C ALA A 32 18.09 -13.06 -5.26
N ASP A 33 19.18 -13.78 -4.95
CA ASP A 33 19.19 -15.23 -4.83
C ASP A 33 18.52 -15.71 -3.53
N VAL A 34 18.65 -14.93 -2.44
CA VAL A 34 18.04 -15.20 -1.13
C VAL A 34 17.09 -14.08 -0.75
N VAL A 35 15.83 -14.45 -0.57
CA VAL A 35 14.78 -13.54 -0.11
C VAL A 35 14.23 -14.05 1.20
N GLU A 36 14.24 -13.20 2.22
CA GLU A 36 13.75 -13.51 3.56
C GLU A 36 12.75 -12.45 4.01
N VAL A 37 11.86 -12.84 4.90
CA VAL A 37 10.87 -11.93 5.50
C VAL A 37 11.26 -11.64 6.94
N VAL A 38 11.08 -10.41 7.40
CA VAL A 38 11.19 -10.05 8.80
C VAL A 38 9.86 -9.45 9.27
N MET A 39 9.27 -10.01 10.33
CA MET A 39 7.93 -9.64 10.74
C MET A 39 7.70 -9.76 12.25
N VAL A 40 6.51 -9.36 12.65
CA VAL A 40 6.00 -9.47 14.01
C VAL A 40 4.84 -10.46 14.04
N GLY A 41 4.73 -11.22 15.12
CA GLY A 41 3.60 -12.10 15.38
C GLY A 41 3.81 -13.54 14.97
N ASP A 42 2.73 -14.24 14.69
CA ASP A 42 2.72 -15.65 14.34
C ASP A 42 3.15 -15.86 12.88
N ALA A 43 4.42 -16.17 12.69
CA ALA A 43 5.00 -16.44 11.36
C ALA A 43 4.55 -17.80 10.79
N ASP A 44 4.24 -18.79 11.63
CA ASP A 44 3.80 -20.11 11.18
C ASP A 44 2.47 -20.01 10.41
N ALA A 45 1.59 -19.11 10.82
CA ALA A 45 0.30 -18.89 10.17
C ALA A 45 0.41 -18.43 8.71
N VAL A 46 1.51 -17.79 8.32
CA VAL A 46 1.73 -17.23 6.97
C VAL A 46 2.91 -17.83 6.23
N ALA A 47 3.66 -18.74 6.84
CA ALA A 47 4.88 -19.31 6.28
C ALA A 47 4.66 -20.03 4.92
N VAL A 48 3.53 -20.70 4.75
CA VAL A 48 3.17 -21.37 3.49
C VAL A 48 2.95 -20.35 2.39
N GLU A 49 2.15 -19.31 2.66
CA GLU A 49 1.83 -18.26 1.69
C GLU A 49 3.06 -17.44 1.31
N LEU A 50 3.89 -17.07 2.31
CA LEU A 50 5.14 -16.33 2.07
C LEU A 50 6.14 -17.15 1.27
N GLY A 51 6.25 -18.46 1.56
CA GLY A 51 7.11 -19.37 0.81
C GLY A 51 6.64 -19.56 -0.62
N ASP A 52 5.32 -19.69 -0.86
CA ASP A 52 4.73 -19.74 -2.19
C ASP A 52 5.06 -18.49 -3.02
N HIS A 53 5.29 -17.34 -2.37
CA HIS A 53 5.71 -16.10 -3.02
C HIS A 53 7.24 -15.89 -3.05
N GLY A 54 8.04 -16.87 -2.60
CA GLY A 54 9.49 -16.90 -2.76
C GLY A 54 10.31 -16.57 -1.53
N ALA A 55 9.69 -16.46 -0.34
CA ALA A 55 10.46 -16.34 0.89
C ALA A 55 11.12 -17.68 1.26
N SER A 56 12.42 -17.67 1.52
CA SER A 56 13.14 -18.85 2.03
C SER A 56 13.02 -18.99 3.55
N THR A 57 13.04 -17.87 4.25
CA THR A 57 12.98 -17.80 5.71
C THR A 57 12.08 -16.66 6.15
N VAL A 58 11.33 -16.87 7.23
CA VAL A 58 10.57 -15.84 7.92
C VAL A 58 11.13 -15.65 9.32
N HIS A 59 11.79 -14.51 9.52
CA HIS A 59 12.29 -14.10 10.84
C HIS A 59 11.19 -13.41 11.63
N THR A 60 10.89 -13.88 12.82
CA THR A 60 9.86 -13.26 13.68
C THR A 60 10.41 -12.90 15.05
N ILE A 61 10.00 -11.74 15.56
CA ILE A 61 10.25 -11.34 16.95
C ILE A 61 9.10 -11.77 17.89
N GLY A 62 8.15 -12.55 17.38
CA GLY A 62 6.98 -12.99 18.15
C GLY A 62 5.98 -11.87 18.46
N ALA A 63 5.15 -12.11 19.47
CA ALA A 63 4.07 -11.19 19.84
C ALA A 63 4.59 -9.92 20.53
N LEU A 64 3.99 -8.78 20.20
CA LEU A 64 4.37 -7.47 20.74
C LEU A 64 3.82 -7.19 22.15
N ASN A 65 2.79 -7.93 22.59
CA ASN A 65 2.12 -7.73 23.89
C ASN A 65 1.72 -6.25 24.13
N GLY A 66 1.15 -5.61 23.11
CA GLY A 66 0.77 -4.20 23.12
C GLY A 66 1.87 -3.19 22.77
N GLY A 67 3.09 -3.62 22.53
CA GLY A 67 4.16 -2.74 22.05
C GLY A 67 3.95 -2.32 20.58
N LEU A 68 4.69 -1.29 20.16
CA LEU A 68 4.70 -0.86 18.76
C LEU A 68 5.63 -1.74 17.92
N VAL A 69 5.28 -1.92 16.65
CA VAL A 69 6.08 -2.67 15.66
C VAL A 69 7.46 -2.02 15.45
N GLY A 70 7.48 -0.74 15.11
CA GLY A 70 8.67 -0.02 14.69
C GLY A 70 9.85 -0.11 15.65
N PRO A 71 9.72 0.23 16.95
CA PRO A 71 10.83 0.18 17.89
C PRO A 71 11.47 -1.20 18.00
N ARG A 72 10.64 -2.25 18.05
CA ARG A 72 11.11 -3.62 18.29
C ARG A 72 11.71 -4.23 17.03
N LEU A 73 11.01 -4.12 15.90
CA LEU A 73 11.48 -4.70 14.65
C LEU A 73 12.71 -3.99 14.10
N ALA A 74 12.77 -2.66 14.18
CA ALA A 74 13.97 -1.91 13.79
C ALA A 74 15.18 -2.26 14.68
N SER A 75 14.98 -2.50 15.98
CA SER A 75 16.07 -2.95 16.87
C SER A 75 16.54 -4.35 16.55
N ALA A 76 15.63 -5.27 16.22
CA ALA A 76 15.99 -6.63 15.83
C ALA A 76 16.78 -6.65 14.51
N ILE A 77 16.33 -5.91 13.50
CA ILE A 77 17.02 -5.78 12.21
C ILE A 77 18.41 -5.14 12.40
N ALA A 78 18.52 -4.09 13.22
CA ALA A 78 19.80 -3.44 13.50
C ALA A 78 20.77 -4.39 14.22
N ALA A 79 20.30 -5.18 15.19
CA ALA A 79 21.12 -6.17 15.87
C ALA A 79 21.63 -7.25 14.91
N ALA A 80 20.77 -7.81 14.06
CA ALA A 80 21.14 -8.78 13.03
C ALA A 80 22.16 -8.20 12.04
N THR A 81 21.95 -6.94 11.61
CA THR A 81 22.91 -6.25 10.71
C THR A 81 24.26 -6.07 11.37
N GLY A 82 24.30 -5.67 12.65
CA GLY A 82 25.54 -5.53 13.42
C GLY A 82 26.26 -6.86 13.67
N ALA A 83 25.54 -7.98 13.70
CA ALA A 83 26.10 -9.33 13.80
C ALA A 83 26.60 -9.90 12.45
N GLY A 84 26.31 -9.23 11.32
CA GLY A 84 26.65 -9.69 9.98
C GLY A 84 25.61 -10.62 9.34
N ASP A 85 24.46 -10.85 10.00
CA ASP A 85 23.38 -11.72 9.53
C ASP A 85 22.24 -10.95 8.87
N GLY A 86 22.29 -9.60 8.89
CA GLY A 86 21.27 -8.72 8.33
C GLY A 86 21.23 -8.69 6.79
N PRO A 87 20.28 -7.93 6.22
CA PRO A 87 20.11 -7.81 4.78
C PRO A 87 21.10 -6.85 4.13
N ASN A 88 21.37 -7.06 2.82
CA ASN A 88 21.99 -6.02 1.98
C ASN A 88 20.96 -4.96 1.57
N VAL A 89 19.71 -5.39 1.39
CA VAL A 89 18.58 -4.55 1.01
C VAL A 89 17.38 -4.88 1.89
N LEU A 90 16.70 -3.85 2.40
CA LEU A 90 15.42 -3.98 3.09
C LEU A 90 14.33 -3.28 2.29
N LEU A 91 13.31 -4.03 1.92
CA LEU A 91 12.10 -3.52 1.28
C LEU A 91 10.96 -3.41 2.30
N CYS A 92 10.39 -2.23 2.44
CA CYS A 92 9.23 -1.97 3.30
C CYS A 92 8.09 -1.38 2.46
N GLY A 93 6.84 -1.70 2.78
CA GLY A 93 5.70 -0.98 2.25
C GLY A 93 5.60 0.44 2.81
N THR A 94 5.02 1.39 2.08
CA THR A 94 4.72 2.73 2.61
C THR A 94 3.51 2.73 3.55
N THR A 95 3.33 1.66 4.31
CA THR A 95 2.35 1.50 5.38
C THR A 95 2.75 2.31 6.61
N TYR A 96 1.91 2.36 7.62
CA TYR A 96 2.26 3.00 8.90
C TYR A 96 3.42 2.27 9.58
N ASP A 97 3.35 0.94 9.66
CA ASP A 97 4.38 0.13 10.31
C ASP A 97 5.69 0.14 9.49
N GLY A 98 5.62 0.00 8.16
CA GLY A 98 6.80 0.05 7.30
C GLY A 98 7.56 1.38 7.39
N ARG A 99 6.83 2.50 7.46
CA ARG A 99 7.46 3.84 7.66
C ARG A 99 8.11 3.97 9.02
N ASP A 100 7.46 3.47 10.09
CA ASP A 100 8.02 3.54 11.45
C ASP A 100 9.25 2.65 11.58
N VAL A 101 9.23 1.44 11.01
CA VAL A 101 10.40 0.54 10.96
C VAL A 101 11.54 1.19 10.19
N ALA A 102 11.32 1.63 8.95
CA ALA A 102 12.36 2.21 8.10
C ALA A 102 12.98 3.47 8.70
N GLY A 103 12.13 4.39 9.24
CA GLY A 103 12.62 5.62 9.86
C GLY A 103 13.45 5.39 11.10
N ARG A 104 13.08 4.43 11.96
CA ARG A 104 13.86 4.08 13.15
C ARG A 104 15.15 3.34 12.81
N LEU A 105 15.08 2.45 11.83
CA LEU A 105 16.24 1.70 11.38
C LEU A 105 17.29 2.62 10.72
N SER A 106 16.83 3.60 9.93
CA SER A 106 17.70 4.64 9.36
C SER A 106 18.55 5.32 10.42
N VAL A 107 17.93 5.72 11.54
CA VAL A 107 18.66 6.35 12.65
C VAL A 107 19.59 5.38 13.35
N LYS A 108 19.17 4.12 13.57
CA LYS A 108 19.98 3.12 14.28
C LYS A 108 21.23 2.69 13.51
N LEU A 109 21.13 2.65 12.19
CA LEU A 109 22.22 2.23 11.30
C LEU A 109 22.98 3.39 10.65
N ASP A 110 22.51 4.63 10.85
CA ASP A 110 23.03 5.84 10.19
C ASP A 110 23.05 5.70 8.64
N VAL A 111 21.94 5.21 8.08
CA VAL A 111 21.76 5.03 6.63
C VAL A 111 20.51 5.78 6.14
N PRO A 112 20.51 6.31 4.92
CA PRO A 112 19.34 6.97 4.36
C PRO A 112 18.23 5.97 3.98
N VAL A 113 17.02 6.49 3.72
CA VAL A 113 15.88 5.74 3.19
C VAL A 113 15.43 6.38 1.88
N ILE A 114 15.30 5.60 0.83
CA ILE A 114 14.66 6.02 -0.42
C ILE A 114 13.16 5.74 -0.29
N THR A 115 12.35 6.78 -0.44
CA THR A 115 10.90 6.72 -0.17
C THR A 115 10.09 6.88 -1.44
N ASN A 116 8.79 6.50 -1.37
CA ASN A 116 7.86 6.74 -2.48
C ASN A 116 8.21 5.97 -3.77
N VAL A 117 8.91 4.85 -3.61
CA VAL A 117 9.38 4.02 -4.72
C VAL A 117 8.21 3.30 -5.40
N VAL A 118 8.21 3.29 -6.73
CA VAL A 118 7.20 2.60 -7.55
C VAL A 118 7.81 1.51 -8.42
N ASP A 119 9.13 1.53 -8.62
CA ASP A 119 9.87 0.45 -9.27
C ASP A 119 11.30 0.38 -8.73
N LEU A 120 11.92 -0.78 -8.90
CA LEU A 120 13.28 -1.10 -8.50
C LEU A 120 14.03 -1.67 -9.70
N VAL A 121 15.14 -1.05 -10.08
CA VAL A 121 15.97 -1.49 -11.20
C VAL A 121 17.43 -1.66 -10.76
N VAL A 122 18.10 -2.63 -11.36
CA VAL A 122 19.53 -2.87 -11.11
C VAL A 122 20.35 -2.06 -12.10
N ASP A 123 21.28 -1.26 -11.60
CA ASP A 123 22.29 -0.54 -12.39
C ASP A 123 23.69 -0.89 -11.89
N GLY A 124 24.37 -1.76 -12.61
CA GLY A 124 25.65 -2.30 -12.20
C GLY A 124 25.54 -3.15 -10.92
N ASP A 125 26.13 -2.67 -9.84
CA ASP A 125 26.12 -3.28 -8.49
C ASP A 125 25.13 -2.61 -7.54
N ARG A 126 24.33 -1.65 -8.03
CA ARG A 126 23.40 -0.83 -7.23
C ARG A 126 21.96 -1.17 -7.53
N LEU A 127 21.13 -1.07 -6.50
CA LEU A 127 19.69 -1.04 -6.62
C LEU A 127 19.22 0.40 -6.64
N ILE A 128 18.47 0.74 -7.68
CA ILE A 128 17.95 2.09 -7.94
C ILE A 128 16.45 2.08 -7.74
N GLY A 129 15.94 2.97 -6.90
CA GLY A 129 14.51 3.24 -6.76
C GLY A 129 14.03 4.24 -7.79
N GLN A 130 12.92 3.96 -8.44
CA GLN A 130 12.19 4.92 -9.28
C GLN A 130 11.13 5.62 -8.43
N GLU A 131 11.20 6.95 -8.37
CA GLU A 131 10.33 7.79 -7.55
C GLU A 131 9.56 8.79 -8.41
N PRO A 132 8.23 8.72 -8.52
CA PRO A 132 7.45 9.72 -9.23
C PRO A 132 7.38 11.02 -8.43
N VAL A 133 7.75 12.12 -9.06
CA VAL A 133 7.74 13.48 -8.50
C VAL A 133 6.83 14.41 -9.31
N PHE A 134 6.51 15.59 -8.78
CA PHE A 134 5.61 16.57 -9.42
C PHE A 134 4.27 15.96 -9.86
N GLY A 135 3.61 15.22 -8.95
CA GLY A 135 2.34 14.56 -9.26
C GLY A 135 2.46 13.38 -10.24
N GLY A 136 3.68 12.87 -10.43
CA GLY A 136 3.98 11.76 -11.34
C GLY A 136 4.14 12.17 -12.79
N THR A 137 4.49 13.43 -13.04
CA THR A 137 4.85 13.95 -14.38
C THR A 137 6.31 13.71 -14.71
N LYS A 138 7.13 13.40 -13.70
CA LYS A 138 8.54 13.08 -13.84
C LYS A 138 8.90 11.94 -12.89
N ASP A 139 9.86 11.10 -13.31
CA ASP A 139 10.47 10.07 -12.47
C ASP A 139 11.91 10.47 -12.14
N VAL A 140 12.28 10.27 -10.88
CA VAL A 140 13.66 10.38 -10.40
C VAL A 140 14.16 8.98 -10.10
N PHE A 141 15.41 8.71 -10.44
CA PHE A 141 16.09 7.45 -10.18
C PHE A 141 17.16 7.69 -9.13
N THR A 142 16.99 7.07 -7.97
CA THR A 142 17.83 7.30 -6.79
C THR A 142 18.48 6.01 -6.32
N GLY A 143 19.80 6.03 -6.10
CA GLY A 143 20.59 4.92 -5.55
C GLY A 143 21.35 5.34 -4.30
N PHE A 144 21.79 4.36 -3.53
CA PHE A 144 22.62 4.58 -2.34
C PHE A 144 24.08 4.75 -2.70
N ILE A 145 24.77 5.56 -1.90
CA ILE A 145 26.22 5.73 -1.91
C ILE A 145 26.71 5.40 -0.50
N GLY A 146 27.71 4.50 -0.39
CA GLY A 146 28.28 4.08 0.88
C GLY A 146 27.97 2.62 1.24
N ASP A 147 28.48 2.21 2.38
CA ASP A 147 28.33 0.87 2.92
C ASP A 147 27.12 0.82 3.88
N GLY A 148 26.39 -0.28 3.85
CA GLY A 148 25.23 -0.51 4.70
C GLY A 148 24.01 -1.00 3.93
N PRO A 149 22.96 -1.44 4.62
CA PRO A 149 21.77 -1.90 3.95
C PRO A 149 21.04 -0.75 3.24
N ALA A 150 20.66 -1.00 2.00
CA ALA A 150 19.79 -0.10 1.24
C ALA A 150 18.33 -0.26 1.69
N ILE A 151 17.70 0.81 2.18
CA ILE A 151 16.33 0.78 2.69
C ILE A 151 15.40 1.49 1.72
N PHE A 152 14.38 0.77 1.21
CA PHE A 152 13.38 1.30 0.29
C PHE A 152 12.00 1.23 0.89
N LEU A 153 11.26 2.35 0.81
CA LEU A 153 9.82 2.41 1.08
C LEU A 153 9.06 2.40 -0.24
N VAL A 154 8.43 1.28 -0.53
CA VAL A 154 7.74 1.01 -1.79
C VAL A 154 6.25 1.26 -1.64
N ARG A 155 5.64 1.88 -2.63
CA ARG A 155 4.19 2.09 -2.68
C ARG A 155 3.45 0.76 -2.86
N PRO A 156 2.33 0.55 -2.16
CA PRO A 156 1.41 -0.53 -2.50
C PRO A 156 0.94 -0.45 -3.95
N LYS A 157 0.65 -1.61 -4.53
CA LYS A 157 0.21 -1.76 -5.93
C LYS A 157 1.28 -1.38 -6.97
N SER A 158 2.55 -1.36 -6.58
CA SER A 158 3.68 -1.14 -7.51
C SER A 158 4.02 -2.40 -8.29
N PHE A 159 3.89 -3.57 -7.67
CA PHE A 159 4.21 -4.87 -8.27
C PHE A 159 3.02 -5.82 -8.21
N PRO A 160 2.91 -6.78 -9.16
CA PRO A 160 1.93 -7.85 -9.03
C PRO A 160 2.34 -8.81 -7.90
N ALA A 161 1.36 -9.24 -7.09
CA ALA A 161 1.57 -10.26 -6.06
C ALA A 161 1.43 -11.66 -6.70
N GLU A 162 2.44 -12.08 -7.45
CA GLU A 162 2.41 -13.35 -8.18
C GLU A 162 3.09 -14.48 -7.36
N PRO A 163 2.41 -15.61 -7.13
CA PRO A 163 3.01 -16.76 -6.50
C PRO A 163 4.12 -17.36 -7.38
N SER A 164 5.11 -17.98 -6.74
CA SER A 164 6.22 -18.68 -7.41
C SER A 164 6.09 -20.20 -7.37
N GLY A 165 5.19 -20.72 -6.57
CA GLY A 165 5.05 -22.15 -6.31
C GLY A 165 6.16 -22.71 -5.40
N GLY A 166 6.78 -21.85 -4.57
CA GLY A 166 7.84 -22.24 -3.64
C GLY A 166 7.34 -23.09 -2.46
N PRO A 167 8.23 -23.80 -1.77
CA PRO A 167 7.90 -24.52 -0.54
C PRO A 167 7.59 -23.54 0.60
N ALA A 168 6.94 -24.02 1.66
CA ALA A 168 6.73 -23.25 2.87
C ALA A 168 8.08 -22.68 3.39
N ALA A 169 8.09 -21.41 3.77
CA ALA A 169 9.28 -20.77 4.30
C ALA A 169 9.66 -21.35 5.68
N THR A 170 10.94 -21.40 5.99
CA THR A 170 11.42 -21.78 7.32
C THR A 170 11.16 -20.64 8.29
N VAL A 171 10.57 -20.92 9.46
CA VAL A 171 10.38 -19.92 10.51
C VAL A 171 11.56 -19.91 11.46
N ALA A 172 12.10 -18.71 11.73
CA ALA A 172 13.22 -18.50 12.66
C ALA A 172 12.92 -17.37 13.63
N GLY A 173 13.25 -17.54 14.89
CA GLY A 173 13.20 -16.48 15.89
C GLY A 173 14.27 -15.43 15.63
N LEU A 174 13.93 -14.15 15.81
CA LEU A 174 14.87 -13.04 15.75
C LEU A 174 14.90 -12.32 17.10
N GLU A 175 16.09 -12.18 17.65
CA GLU A 175 16.28 -11.50 18.94
C GLU A 175 16.06 -10.00 18.82
N VAL A 176 15.30 -9.43 19.73
CA VAL A 176 15.09 -7.98 19.80
C VAL A 176 16.31 -7.35 20.47
N GLY A 177 17.07 -6.57 19.72
CA GLY A 177 18.20 -5.81 20.24
C GLY A 177 17.80 -4.69 21.21
N ASP A 178 18.76 -3.84 21.55
CA ASP A 178 18.53 -2.70 22.45
C ASP A 178 17.48 -1.75 21.88
N LEU A 179 16.42 -1.52 22.65
CA LEU A 179 15.34 -0.60 22.32
C LEU A 179 15.71 0.87 22.57
N GLY A 180 16.76 1.13 23.35
CA GLY A 180 17.10 2.47 23.82
C GLY A 180 15.95 3.09 24.63
N GLY A 181 15.80 4.42 24.55
CA GLY A 181 14.74 5.17 25.23
C GLY A 181 13.35 5.11 24.57
N THR A 182 13.11 4.23 23.58
CA THR A 182 11.91 4.25 22.71
C THR A 182 10.73 3.38 23.21
N GLY A 183 10.86 2.73 24.37
CA GLY A 183 9.91 1.69 24.81
C GLY A 183 8.62 2.16 25.51
N GLY A 184 8.35 3.46 25.56
CA GLY A 184 7.28 3.97 26.42
C GLY A 184 5.86 3.95 25.83
N ALA A 185 5.71 3.86 24.51
CA ALA A 185 4.40 3.88 23.87
C ALA A 185 3.82 2.48 23.71
N MET A 186 2.53 2.35 24.04
CA MET A 186 1.77 1.11 23.96
C MET A 186 0.47 1.33 23.21
N VAL A 187 0.01 0.31 22.48
CA VAL A 187 -1.32 0.31 21.85
C VAL A 187 -2.37 0.10 22.93
N GLY A 188 -3.13 1.15 23.25
CA GLY A 188 -4.21 1.07 24.23
C GLY A 188 -5.45 0.39 23.67
N LYS A 189 -5.85 0.77 22.44
CA LYS A 189 -7.02 0.20 21.74
C LYS A 189 -6.83 0.30 20.23
N ARG A 190 -7.22 -0.75 19.53
CA ARG A 190 -7.39 -0.73 18.06
C ARG A 190 -8.86 -0.55 17.75
N PHE A 191 -9.15 0.36 16.82
CA PHE A 191 -10.48 0.54 16.26
C PHE A 191 -10.44 -0.03 14.87
N VAL A 192 -11.25 -1.06 14.63
CA VAL A 192 -11.46 -1.63 13.31
C VAL A 192 -12.82 -1.15 12.85
N GLU A 193 -12.88 -0.38 11.78
CA GLU A 193 -14.16 -0.02 11.16
C GLU A 193 -14.68 -1.24 10.39
N GLU A 194 -15.87 -1.69 10.75
CA GLU A 194 -16.57 -2.75 10.02
C GLU A 194 -17.03 -2.18 8.67
N SER A 195 -16.51 -2.68 7.57
CA SER A 195 -17.00 -2.37 6.23
C SER A 195 -17.86 -3.52 5.72
N SER A 196 -19.06 -3.22 5.24
CA SER A 196 -20.00 -4.20 4.67
C SER A 196 -19.73 -4.49 3.18
N GLY A 197 -18.48 -4.60 2.75
CA GLY A 197 -18.13 -4.82 1.35
C GLY A 197 -16.63 -5.05 1.14
N PRO A 198 -16.19 -5.14 -0.13
CA PRO A 198 -14.78 -5.27 -0.45
C PRO A 198 -13.96 -4.12 0.14
N ARG A 199 -12.79 -4.41 0.65
CA ARG A 199 -11.87 -3.37 1.12
C ARG A 199 -11.47 -2.46 -0.04
N LEU A 200 -11.45 -1.16 0.20
CA LEU A 200 -11.19 -0.15 -0.83
C LEU A 200 -9.85 -0.37 -1.57
N ASP A 201 -8.84 -0.81 -0.84
CA ASP A 201 -7.49 -1.08 -1.36
C ASP A 201 -7.37 -2.40 -2.15
N GLU A 202 -8.35 -3.31 -2.02
CA GLU A 202 -8.35 -4.63 -2.65
C GLU A 202 -9.41 -4.77 -3.75
N ALA A 203 -10.37 -3.85 -3.80
CA ALA A 203 -11.51 -3.92 -4.69
C ALA A 203 -11.10 -3.83 -6.17
N ASN A 204 -11.71 -4.70 -7.02
CA ASN A 204 -11.54 -4.65 -8.47
C ASN A 204 -12.31 -3.48 -9.12
N ILE A 205 -13.35 -2.99 -8.46
CA ILE A 205 -14.13 -1.84 -8.90
C ILE A 205 -14.24 -0.87 -7.73
N VAL A 206 -13.92 0.39 -7.97
CA VAL A 206 -14.08 1.46 -6.98
C VAL A 206 -15.03 2.51 -7.54
N VAL A 207 -16.07 2.83 -6.78
CA VAL A 207 -17.01 3.93 -7.07
C VAL A 207 -16.76 5.04 -6.08
N SER A 208 -16.24 6.17 -6.54
CA SER A 208 -15.76 7.24 -5.66
C SER A 208 -16.56 8.52 -5.81
N GLY A 209 -16.98 9.10 -4.67
CA GLY A 209 -17.74 10.34 -4.60
C GLY A 209 -16.88 11.56 -4.26
N GLY A 210 -17.16 12.68 -4.96
CA GLY A 210 -16.55 13.97 -4.70
C GLY A 210 -17.56 15.01 -4.20
N ARG A 211 -17.08 16.23 -3.92
CA ARG A 211 -17.94 17.36 -3.50
C ARG A 211 -19.04 17.72 -4.50
N GLY A 212 -18.93 17.29 -5.75
CA GLY A 212 -19.97 17.45 -6.75
C GLY A 212 -21.30 16.75 -6.41
N LEU A 213 -21.30 15.85 -5.41
CA LEU A 213 -22.53 15.26 -4.84
C LEU A 213 -23.37 16.27 -4.02
N GLY A 214 -22.80 17.37 -3.55
CA GLY A 214 -23.49 18.46 -2.89
C GLY A 214 -23.65 18.31 -1.37
N ASP A 215 -24.10 17.17 -0.89
CA ASP A 215 -24.33 16.90 0.54
C ASP A 215 -24.10 15.42 0.91
N ALA A 216 -24.10 15.12 2.23
CA ALA A 216 -23.83 13.79 2.78
C ALA A 216 -24.90 12.76 2.39
N GLU A 217 -26.19 13.16 2.32
CA GLU A 217 -27.29 12.24 2.01
C GLU A 217 -27.17 11.69 0.59
N LYS A 218 -26.62 12.48 -0.33
CA LYS A 218 -26.41 12.08 -1.73
C LYS A 218 -25.29 11.05 -1.91
N TYR A 219 -24.45 10.84 -0.87
CA TYR A 219 -23.39 9.83 -0.94
C TYR A 219 -23.96 8.41 -0.98
N GLU A 220 -25.21 8.20 -0.54
CA GLU A 220 -25.91 6.91 -0.65
C GLU A 220 -25.96 6.38 -2.10
N MET A 221 -26.00 7.26 -3.11
CA MET A 221 -25.93 6.84 -4.52
C MET A 221 -24.61 6.15 -4.85
N ILE A 222 -23.51 6.59 -4.23
CA ILE A 222 -22.18 5.98 -4.42
C ILE A 222 -22.14 4.59 -3.79
N GLU A 223 -22.65 4.44 -2.57
CA GLU A 223 -22.71 3.15 -1.87
C GLU A 223 -23.62 2.16 -2.59
N THR A 224 -24.78 2.63 -3.06
CA THR A 224 -25.71 1.81 -3.84
C THR A 224 -25.08 1.33 -5.14
N LEU A 225 -24.43 2.23 -5.88
CA LEU A 225 -23.76 1.87 -7.13
C LEU A 225 -22.60 0.92 -6.89
N ALA A 226 -21.77 1.18 -5.85
CA ALA A 226 -20.68 0.29 -5.48
C ALA A 226 -21.17 -1.12 -5.17
N ARG A 227 -22.25 -1.25 -4.40
CA ARG A 227 -22.88 -2.55 -4.09
C ARG A 227 -23.38 -3.27 -5.34
N LEU A 228 -24.06 -2.58 -6.27
CA LEU A 228 -24.58 -3.17 -7.51
C LEU A 228 -23.48 -3.71 -8.40
N VAL A 229 -22.34 -3.03 -8.47
CA VAL A 229 -21.18 -3.48 -9.26
C VAL A 229 -20.22 -4.38 -8.46
N LYS A 230 -20.58 -4.80 -7.24
CA LYS A 230 -19.75 -5.60 -6.32
C LYS A 230 -18.37 -4.95 -6.08
N GLY A 231 -18.33 -3.62 -6.05
CA GLY A 231 -17.15 -2.80 -5.82
C GLY A 231 -17.12 -2.20 -4.42
N ALA A 232 -16.09 -1.40 -4.16
CA ALA A 232 -15.94 -0.64 -2.93
C ALA A 232 -16.31 0.84 -3.11
N PRO A 233 -16.99 1.48 -2.14
CA PRO A 233 -17.19 2.91 -2.14
C PRO A 233 -15.89 3.63 -1.76
N GLY A 234 -15.58 4.73 -2.46
CA GLY A 234 -14.44 5.59 -2.20
C GLY A 234 -14.86 7.07 -2.15
N ALA A 235 -14.00 7.91 -1.62
CA ALA A 235 -14.29 9.32 -1.47
C ALA A 235 -13.06 10.20 -1.72
N SER A 236 -13.30 11.42 -2.20
CA SER A 236 -12.27 12.45 -2.20
C SER A 236 -12.04 12.98 -0.77
N ARG A 237 -10.84 13.46 -0.48
CA ARG A 237 -10.52 14.08 0.82
C ARG A 237 -11.55 15.14 1.24
N ALA A 238 -12.02 15.95 0.31
CA ALA A 238 -12.97 16.99 0.61
C ALA A 238 -14.34 16.50 1.13
N VAL A 239 -14.73 15.29 0.79
CA VAL A 239 -15.95 14.62 1.29
C VAL A 239 -15.70 14.06 2.69
N VAL A 240 -14.52 13.49 2.92
CA VAL A 240 -14.10 12.98 4.25
C VAL A 240 -13.91 14.13 5.24
N ASP A 241 -13.19 15.18 4.85
CA ASP A 241 -12.99 16.39 5.70
C ASP A 241 -14.32 17.08 6.06
N ALA A 242 -15.34 16.97 5.20
CA ALA A 242 -16.71 17.44 5.48
C ALA A 242 -17.50 16.50 6.41
N GLY A 243 -16.95 15.36 6.82
CA GLY A 243 -17.59 14.39 7.71
C GLY A 243 -18.73 13.58 7.06
N TRP A 244 -18.80 13.53 5.71
CA TRP A 244 -19.86 12.78 5.04
C TRP A 244 -19.64 11.27 5.12
N VAL A 245 -18.37 10.84 5.10
CA VAL A 245 -17.97 9.43 5.15
C VAL A 245 -16.72 9.24 6.01
N PRO A 246 -16.47 8.01 6.50
CA PRO A 246 -15.26 7.69 7.28
C PRO A 246 -13.96 7.90 6.47
N TYR A 247 -12.87 8.13 7.19
CA TYR A 247 -11.52 8.24 6.62
C TYR A 247 -11.10 6.99 5.82
N ALA A 248 -11.61 5.81 6.20
CA ALA A 248 -11.34 4.56 5.50
C ALA A 248 -11.73 4.58 4.00
N TYR A 249 -12.63 5.47 3.59
CA TYR A 249 -13.07 5.65 2.21
C TYR A 249 -12.18 6.62 1.41
N GLN A 250 -11.24 7.31 2.07
CA GLN A 250 -10.43 8.33 1.42
C GLN A 250 -9.46 7.74 0.39
N VAL A 251 -9.59 8.19 -0.86
CA VAL A 251 -8.63 7.92 -1.96
C VAL A 251 -7.76 9.14 -2.20
N GLY A 252 -6.46 8.94 -2.29
CA GLY A 252 -5.50 10.01 -2.59
C GLY A 252 -4.17 9.85 -1.88
N GLN A 253 -3.33 10.86 -2.00
CA GLN A 253 -1.98 10.91 -1.45
C GLN A 253 -1.93 10.68 0.08
N THR A 254 -2.94 11.19 0.80
CA THR A 254 -3.06 11.08 2.26
C THR A 254 -4.07 10.04 2.71
N GLY A 255 -4.71 9.36 1.77
CA GLY A 255 -5.63 8.25 2.00
C GLY A 255 -5.08 6.95 1.44
N LYS A 256 -5.98 6.11 0.96
CA LYS A 256 -5.61 4.85 0.31
C LYS A 256 -5.20 5.09 -1.15
N VAL A 257 -4.20 4.36 -1.60
CA VAL A 257 -3.85 4.23 -3.01
C VAL A 257 -4.55 2.98 -3.54
N VAL A 258 -5.31 3.14 -4.62
CA VAL A 258 -6.09 2.08 -5.25
C VAL A 258 -5.66 1.88 -6.70
N LYS A 259 -5.75 0.64 -7.19
CA LYS A 259 -5.44 0.28 -8.58
C LYS A 259 -6.48 -0.74 -9.08
N PRO A 260 -7.78 -0.37 -9.09
CA PRO A 260 -8.84 -1.25 -9.54
C PRO A 260 -8.81 -1.45 -11.06
N THR A 261 -9.51 -2.48 -11.53
CA THR A 261 -9.81 -2.63 -12.97
C THR A 261 -10.68 -1.49 -13.49
N VAL A 262 -11.62 -0.99 -12.65
CA VAL A 262 -12.47 0.16 -12.99
C VAL A 262 -12.54 1.12 -11.82
N TYR A 263 -12.23 2.39 -12.07
CA TYR A 263 -12.42 3.49 -11.15
C TYR A 263 -13.49 4.44 -11.68
N LEU A 264 -14.62 4.55 -11.00
CA LEU A 264 -15.69 5.47 -11.36
C LEU A 264 -15.64 6.72 -10.47
N ALA A 265 -15.26 7.85 -11.04
CA ALA A 265 -15.14 9.15 -10.36
C ALA A 265 -16.41 9.98 -10.54
N CYS A 266 -17.21 10.14 -9.48
CA CYS A 266 -18.49 10.81 -9.49
C CYS A 266 -18.40 12.18 -8.80
N GLY A 267 -18.46 13.28 -9.58
CA GLY A 267 -18.38 14.65 -9.04
C GLY A 267 -17.04 14.99 -8.40
N ILE A 268 -15.96 14.34 -8.86
CA ILE A 268 -14.58 14.58 -8.42
C ILE A 268 -13.91 15.52 -9.43
N SER A 269 -13.24 16.56 -8.95
CA SER A 269 -12.55 17.55 -9.80
C SER A 269 -11.26 17.04 -10.42
N GLY A 270 -10.58 16.09 -9.78
CA GLY A 270 -9.26 15.61 -10.24
C GLY A 270 -8.09 16.45 -9.72
N ALA A 271 -8.16 16.93 -8.48
CA ALA A 271 -7.00 17.52 -7.82
C ALA A 271 -5.83 16.51 -7.80
N THR A 272 -4.59 16.99 -7.99
CA THR A 272 -3.37 16.16 -8.10
C THR A 272 -3.24 15.15 -6.96
N GLN A 273 -3.60 15.56 -5.73
CA GLN A 273 -3.53 14.69 -4.55
C GLN A 273 -4.51 13.51 -4.62
N HIS A 274 -5.66 13.68 -5.26
CA HIS A 274 -6.61 12.59 -5.51
C HIS A 274 -6.10 11.69 -6.63
N LEU A 275 -5.62 12.29 -7.73
CA LEU A 275 -5.12 11.55 -8.89
C LEU A 275 -3.97 10.60 -8.51
N VAL A 276 -3.06 11.03 -7.63
CA VAL A 276 -1.96 10.18 -7.12
C VAL A 276 -2.48 8.87 -6.52
N GLY A 277 -3.67 8.89 -5.91
CA GLY A 277 -4.25 7.71 -5.28
C GLY A 277 -4.98 6.77 -6.23
N MET A 278 -5.28 7.15 -7.50
CA MET A 278 -6.14 6.33 -8.37
C MET A 278 -5.71 6.27 -9.84
N LYS A 279 -4.78 7.08 -10.28
CA LYS A 279 -4.34 7.13 -11.69
C LYS A 279 -3.74 5.83 -12.23
N GLY A 280 -3.38 4.90 -11.34
CA GLY A 280 -2.93 3.55 -11.72
C GLY A 280 -4.07 2.57 -12.02
N SER A 281 -5.34 2.99 -11.98
CA SER A 281 -6.49 2.17 -12.35
C SER A 281 -6.42 1.77 -13.82
N ALA A 282 -6.88 0.56 -14.16
CA ALA A 282 -6.82 0.08 -15.55
C ALA A 282 -7.80 0.84 -16.46
N ASN A 283 -8.97 1.24 -15.92
CA ASN A 283 -9.95 2.07 -16.63
C ASN A 283 -10.52 3.11 -15.68
N ILE A 284 -10.55 4.36 -16.11
CA ILE A 284 -11.08 5.48 -15.34
C ILE A 284 -12.29 6.06 -16.06
N ILE A 285 -13.43 6.03 -15.40
CA ILE A 285 -14.68 6.64 -15.87
C ILE A 285 -14.97 7.86 -15.00
N ALA A 286 -15.12 9.03 -15.59
CA ALA A 286 -15.37 10.27 -14.85
C ALA A 286 -16.73 10.87 -15.21
N ILE A 287 -17.47 11.32 -14.19
CA ILE A 287 -18.71 12.06 -14.34
C ILE A 287 -18.53 13.40 -13.62
N ASN A 288 -18.57 14.50 -14.36
CA ASN A 288 -18.48 15.84 -13.80
C ASN A 288 -19.30 16.82 -14.65
N LYS A 289 -19.93 17.80 -14.01
CA LYS A 289 -20.67 18.85 -14.73
C LYS A 289 -19.78 19.90 -15.37
N ASP A 290 -18.55 20.05 -14.89
CA ASP A 290 -17.54 20.95 -15.42
C ASP A 290 -16.71 20.21 -16.49
N ALA A 291 -16.87 20.60 -17.73
CA ALA A 291 -16.14 20.00 -18.88
C ALA A 291 -14.62 20.19 -18.80
N GLU A 292 -14.16 21.23 -18.07
CA GLU A 292 -12.75 21.55 -17.90
C GLU A 292 -12.15 20.90 -16.63
N ALA A 293 -12.90 20.04 -15.93
CA ALA A 293 -12.41 19.39 -14.73
C ALA A 293 -11.16 18.54 -15.03
N PRO A 294 -10.05 18.71 -14.28
CA PRO A 294 -8.79 18.00 -14.53
C PRO A 294 -8.91 16.47 -14.56
N ILE A 295 -9.95 15.90 -13.93
CA ILE A 295 -10.22 14.46 -13.96
C ILE A 295 -10.38 13.91 -15.38
N PHE A 296 -10.92 14.70 -16.30
CA PHE A 296 -11.10 14.30 -17.70
C PHE A 296 -9.78 14.14 -18.45
N GLY A 297 -8.71 14.79 -17.97
CA GLY A 297 -7.37 14.64 -18.55
C GLY A 297 -6.73 13.26 -18.39
N ILE A 298 -7.29 12.42 -17.48
CA ILE A 298 -6.82 11.06 -17.24
C ILE A 298 -7.94 10.00 -17.40
N ALA A 299 -9.16 10.41 -17.72
CA ALA A 299 -10.29 9.50 -17.88
C ALA A 299 -10.27 8.82 -19.24
N ASP A 300 -10.49 7.50 -19.25
CA ASP A 300 -10.70 6.74 -20.49
C ASP A 300 -12.11 7.00 -21.07
N LEU A 301 -13.08 7.26 -20.17
CA LEU A 301 -14.43 7.66 -20.53
C LEU A 301 -14.89 8.84 -19.66
N GLY A 302 -15.18 9.97 -20.29
CA GLY A 302 -15.70 11.17 -19.63
C GLY A 302 -17.19 11.40 -19.95
N ILE A 303 -18.00 11.64 -18.93
CA ILE A 303 -19.40 12.04 -19.05
C ILE A 303 -19.53 13.44 -18.49
N VAL A 304 -19.68 14.43 -19.38
CA VAL A 304 -20.00 15.81 -18.97
C VAL A 304 -21.47 15.89 -18.61
N GLY A 305 -21.77 15.92 -17.32
CA GLY A 305 -23.15 15.88 -16.84
C GLY A 305 -23.28 16.00 -15.33
N ASP A 306 -24.51 16.24 -14.90
CA ASP A 306 -24.86 16.29 -13.49
C ASP A 306 -24.97 14.88 -12.91
N VAL A 307 -24.18 14.59 -11.87
CA VAL A 307 -24.20 13.30 -11.17
C VAL A 307 -25.59 12.92 -10.68
N HIS A 308 -26.40 13.89 -10.28
CA HIS A 308 -27.78 13.67 -9.83
C HIS A 308 -28.74 13.26 -10.94
N LYS A 309 -28.36 13.41 -12.21
CA LYS A 309 -29.12 12.95 -13.37
C LYS A 309 -28.55 11.65 -13.94
N VAL A 310 -27.24 11.48 -13.88
CA VAL A 310 -26.54 10.33 -14.48
C VAL A 310 -26.60 9.10 -13.56
N LEU A 311 -26.27 9.26 -12.27
CA LEU A 311 -26.20 8.12 -11.35
C LEU A 311 -27.54 7.40 -11.15
N PRO A 312 -28.69 8.08 -10.95
CA PRO A 312 -29.97 7.37 -10.80
C PRO A 312 -30.31 6.50 -12.03
N LYS A 313 -30.05 7.01 -13.24
CA LYS A 313 -30.30 6.25 -14.48
C LYS A 313 -29.35 5.07 -14.64
N LEU A 314 -28.10 5.23 -14.20
CA LEU A 314 -27.12 4.14 -14.22
C LEU A 314 -27.52 3.06 -13.21
N ILE A 315 -27.94 3.43 -12.01
CA ILE A 315 -28.42 2.51 -10.97
C ILE A 315 -29.65 1.74 -11.49
N GLU A 316 -30.67 2.44 -11.99
CA GLU A 316 -31.86 1.83 -12.58
C GLU A 316 -31.53 0.81 -13.70
N ALA A 317 -30.61 1.19 -14.61
CA ALA A 317 -30.19 0.34 -15.70
C ALA A 317 -29.42 -0.92 -15.22
N LEU A 318 -28.68 -0.83 -14.13
CA LEU A 318 -27.97 -1.97 -13.54
C LEU A 318 -28.93 -2.88 -12.76
N GLU A 319 -29.86 -2.31 -12.00
CA GLU A 319 -30.90 -3.08 -11.29
C GLU A 319 -31.79 -3.89 -12.26
N ALA A 320 -32.08 -3.33 -13.43
CA ALA A 320 -32.86 -4.02 -14.46
C ALA A 320 -32.10 -5.18 -15.11
N ARG A 321 -30.78 -5.33 -14.89
CA ARG A 321 -29.92 -6.38 -15.42
C ARG A 321 -29.46 -7.41 -14.39
N ALA A 322 -29.66 -7.13 -13.10
CA ALA A 322 -29.30 -8.00 -11.99
C ALA A 322 -30.38 -9.05 -11.75
#